data_f1abf0148a6c1b0962913d7d1a45c925
#
_entry.id   f1abf0148a6c1b0962913d7d1a45c925
#
_cell.length_a   1.000
_cell.length_b   1.000
_cell.length_c   1.000
_cell.angle_alpha   90.00
_cell.angle_beta   90.00
_cell.angle_gamma   90.00
#
_symmetry.space_group_name_H-M   'P 1'
#
loop_
_entity.id
_entity.type
_entity.pdbx_description
1 polymer ?
#
loop_
_entity_poly.entity_id
_entity_poly.type
_entity_poly.pdbx_seq_one_letter_code
_entity_poly.pdbx_strand_id
1 'polypeptide(L)'
;MARLRLAIKKDKALRFLSHLDFARAVRYVVIRADLPVQYSEGFNPHMKIAFASALGVGVAAAEEYMDIELAETVDVEDVKRRMNEKAPEGFAVLEGRYVSDKAPKLMAIANYAEYLLSGPLTESIEEDVINRRLDVFNKAEEAVYEKYSPKTRKTRCINVKDHVLEPITAQIDGSDIHLRVRIYQNESGAVKPSQVWELLARQFDIPVDPTLMLAERTGLWSRQKGENRTLFEMP
;
A
#
# COMPACT_ATOMS: atom_id res chain seq x y z
N MET A 1 -12.69 23.98 9.77
CA MET A 1 -12.46 23.15 8.58
C MET A 1 -12.78 21.72 8.95
N ALA A 2 -13.39 20.96 8.05
CA ALA A 2 -13.75 19.59 8.33
C ALA A 2 -12.82 18.65 7.55
N ARG A 3 -11.87 17.99 8.23
CA ARG A 3 -10.98 17.01 7.60
C ARG A 3 -11.54 15.62 7.82
N LEU A 4 -12.02 15.03 6.72
CA LEU A 4 -12.58 13.68 6.69
C LEU A 4 -11.51 12.70 6.21
N ARG A 5 -11.18 11.71 7.03
CA ARG A 5 -10.33 10.57 6.69
C ARG A 5 -11.19 9.44 6.20
N LEU A 6 -10.83 8.86 5.06
CA LEU A 6 -11.54 7.77 4.42
C LEU A 6 -10.62 6.56 4.26
N ALA A 7 -11.13 5.38 4.58
CA ALA A 7 -10.60 4.11 4.11
C ALA A 7 -11.23 3.80 2.76
N ILE A 8 -10.41 3.48 1.77
CA ILE A 8 -10.83 3.25 0.39
C ILE A 8 -10.22 1.96 -0.17
N LYS A 9 -10.90 1.37 -1.14
CA LYS A 9 -10.40 0.23 -1.92
C LYS A 9 -9.87 0.68 -3.28
N LYS A 10 -8.78 0.04 -3.75
CA LYS A 10 -8.24 0.14 -5.10
C LYS A 10 -8.02 -1.25 -5.66
N ASP A 11 -8.79 -1.66 -6.66
CA ASP A 11 -8.77 -3.02 -7.17
C ASP A 11 -9.03 -3.08 -8.68
N LYS A 12 -9.10 -4.28 -9.24
CA LYS A 12 -9.38 -4.57 -10.65
C LYS A 12 -8.47 -3.78 -11.59
N ALA A 13 -9.02 -3.16 -12.64
CA ALA A 13 -8.25 -2.37 -13.60
C ALA A 13 -7.55 -1.15 -12.97
N LEU A 14 -8.09 -0.62 -11.87
CA LEU A 14 -7.49 0.53 -11.20
C LEU A 14 -6.11 0.23 -10.60
N ARG A 15 -5.79 -1.03 -10.29
CA ARG A 15 -4.46 -1.41 -9.79
C ARG A 15 -3.33 -1.05 -10.75
N PHE A 16 -3.61 -1.00 -12.05
CA PHE A 16 -2.63 -0.67 -13.10
C PHE A 16 -2.45 0.83 -13.32
N LEU A 17 -3.25 1.68 -12.65
CA LEU A 17 -3.05 3.12 -12.69
C LEU A 17 -1.82 3.52 -11.86
N SER A 18 -1.06 4.47 -12.39
CA SER A 18 -0.06 5.17 -11.58
C SER A 18 -0.72 5.89 -10.40
N HIS A 19 0.05 6.25 -9.38
CA HIS A 19 -0.50 7.01 -8.25
C HIS A 19 -1.16 8.33 -8.71
N LEU A 20 -0.56 9.03 -9.66
CA LEU A 20 -1.11 10.30 -10.17
C LEU A 20 -2.42 10.10 -10.94
N ASP A 21 -2.52 9.04 -11.74
CA ASP A 21 -3.74 8.74 -12.49
C ASP A 21 -4.85 8.24 -11.57
N PHE A 22 -4.50 7.44 -10.56
CA PHE A 22 -5.46 7.04 -9.52
C PHE A 22 -5.96 8.25 -8.72
N ALA A 23 -5.07 9.14 -8.30
CA ALA A 23 -5.47 10.39 -7.62
C ALA A 23 -6.37 11.26 -8.50
N ARG A 24 -6.11 11.31 -9.82
CA ARG A 24 -6.98 12.01 -10.78
C ARG A 24 -8.36 11.35 -10.85
N ALA A 25 -8.42 10.02 -10.95
CA ALA A 25 -9.69 9.27 -10.95
C ALA A 25 -10.51 9.55 -9.69
N VAL A 26 -9.88 9.53 -8.51
CA VAL A 26 -10.53 9.85 -7.23
C VAL A 26 -11.07 11.29 -7.22
N ARG A 27 -10.32 12.27 -7.74
CA ARG A 27 -10.82 13.66 -7.86
C ARG A 27 -12.08 13.73 -8.71
N TYR A 28 -12.16 12.98 -9.81
CA TYR A 28 -13.40 12.92 -10.61
C TYR A 28 -14.56 12.28 -9.86
N VAL A 29 -14.32 11.27 -9.03
CA VAL A 29 -15.35 10.71 -8.14
C VAL A 29 -15.87 11.78 -7.19
N VAL A 30 -14.96 12.53 -6.53
CA VAL A 30 -15.33 13.62 -5.61
C VAL A 30 -16.16 14.71 -6.29
N ILE A 31 -15.76 15.14 -7.51
CA ILE A 31 -16.51 16.13 -8.29
C ILE A 31 -17.91 15.61 -8.62
N ARG A 32 -18.03 14.39 -9.13
CA ARG A 32 -19.31 13.80 -9.53
C ARG A 32 -20.22 13.51 -8.33
N ALA A 33 -19.61 13.26 -7.16
CA ALA A 33 -20.32 13.12 -5.91
C ALA A 33 -20.84 14.46 -5.35
N ASP A 34 -20.50 15.59 -6.00
CA ASP A 34 -20.89 16.95 -5.61
C ASP A 34 -20.57 17.25 -4.13
N LEU A 35 -19.36 16.86 -3.69
CA LEU A 35 -18.92 17.12 -2.32
C LEU A 35 -18.35 18.53 -2.20
N PRO A 36 -18.60 19.25 -1.09
CA PRO A 36 -18.10 20.60 -0.86
C PRO A 36 -16.60 20.59 -0.50
N VAL A 37 -15.75 20.09 -1.42
CA VAL A 37 -14.31 19.96 -1.20
C VAL A 37 -13.63 21.32 -1.21
N GLN A 38 -12.65 21.50 -0.32
CA GLN A 38 -11.81 22.68 -0.31
C GLN A 38 -10.69 22.61 -1.35
N TYR A 39 -10.32 23.77 -1.85
CA TYR A 39 -9.20 23.96 -2.76
C TYR A 39 -8.07 24.74 -2.06
N SER A 40 -6.85 24.49 -2.51
CA SER A 40 -5.70 25.31 -2.09
C SER A 40 -5.82 26.73 -2.64
N GLU A 41 -5.17 27.67 -1.95
CA GLU A 41 -5.02 29.05 -2.41
C GLU A 41 -3.94 29.14 -3.51
N GLY A 42 -4.00 30.19 -4.34
CA GLY A 42 -3.00 30.49 -5.37
C GLY A 42 -3.53 30.37 -6.80
N PHE A 43 -2.63 30.53 -7.78
CA PHE A 43 -2.98 30.60 -9.21
C PHE A 43 -3.49 29.30 -9.82
N ASN A 44 -3.12 28.15 -9.25
CA ASN A 44 -3.58 26.83 -9.68
C ASN A 44 -4.20 26.08 -8.48
N PRO A 45 -5.48 26.33 -8.16
CA PRO A 45 -6.12 25.68 -7.03
C PRO A 45 -6.20 24.16 -7.22
N HIS A 46 -5.78 23.42 -6.20
CA HIS A 46 -5.89 21.95 -6.15
C HIS A 46 -6.85 21.54 -5.06
N MET A 47 -7.68 20.52 -5.33
CA MET A 47 -8.46 19.88 -4.28
C MET A 47 -7.55 19.45 -3.14
N LYS A 48 -7.92 19.77 -1.91
CA LYS A 48 -7.20 19.35 -0.71
C LYS A 48 -7.51 17.89 -0.39
N ILE A 49 -6.86 17.00 -1.15
CA ILE A 49 -6.90 15.55 -1.00
C ILE A 49 -5.48 15.06 -0.79
N ALA A 50 -5.27 14.25 0.24
CA ALA A 50 -3.98 13.65 0.55
C ALA A 50 -4.13 12.14 0.76
N PHE A 51 -3.27 11.33 0.16
CA PHE A 51 -3.21 9.88 0.34
C PHE A 51 -2.16 9.51 1.38
N ALA A 52 -2.36 8.38 2.05
CA ALA A 52 -1.41 7.88 3.05
C ALA A 52 -0.07 7.51 2.41
N SER A 53 -0.10 6.90 1.24
CA SER A 53 1.10 6.54 0.49
C SER A 53 0.84 6.46 -1.01
N ALA A 54 1.90 6.46 -1.80
CA ALA A 54 1.83 6.21 -3.23
C ALA A 54 1.87 4.69 -3.49
N LEU A 55 0.78 4.12 -3.99
CA LEU A 55 0.76 2.75 -4.49
C LEU A 55 1.44 2.68 -5.87
N GLY A 56 2.31 1.69 -6.03
CA GLY A 56 2.92 1.39 -7.33
C GLY A 56 1.90 0.89 -8.35
N VAL A 57 2.28 0.92 -9.63
CA VAL A 57 1.53 0.28 -10.72
C VAL A 57 1.49 -1.23 -10.48
N GLY A 58 0.35 -1.88 -10.69
CA GLY A 58 0.13 -3.30 -10.45
C GLY A 58 -0.26 -3.64 -9.01
N VAL A 59 -0.21 -2.68 -8.07
CA VAL A 59 -0.58 -2.91 -6.67
C VAL A 59 -2.05 -2.58 -6.43
N ALA A 60 -2.81 -3.58 -5.99
CA ALA A 60 -4.15 -3.40 -5.43
C ALA A 60 -4.06 -3.00 -3.94
N ALA A 61 -5.14 -2.49 -3.39
CA ALA A 61 -5.29 -2.26 -1.96
C ALA A 61 -6.71 -2.63 -1.54
N ALA A 62 -6.82 -3.59 -0.63
CA ALA A 62 -8.07 -3.91 0.04
C ALA A 62 -8.48 -2.74 0.95
N GLU A 63 -7.46 -2.07 1.54
CA GLU A 63 -7.65 -0.89 2.36
C GLU A 63 -6.49 0.09 2.14
N GLU A 64 -6.81 1.31 1.75
CA GLU A 64 -5.91 2.45 1.61
C GLU A 64 -6.57 3.67 2.28
N TYR A 65 -5.79 4.67 2.65
CA TYR A 65 -6.31 5.84 3.35
C TYR A 65 -6.08 7.13 2.58
N MET A 66 -7.09 8.00 2.63
CA MET A 66 -6.99 9.36 2.14
C MET A 66 -7.68 10.34 3.09
N ASP A 67 -7.15 11.55 3.18
CA ASP A 67 -7.80 12.69 3.83
C ASP A 67 -8.39 13.61 2.75
N ILE A 68 -9.61 14.11 2.97
CA ILE A 68 -10.25 15.14 2.17
C ILE A 68 -10.68 16.29 3.10
N GLU A 69 -10.36 17.54 2.73
CA GLU A 69 -10.82 18.72 3.45
C GLU A 69 -12.12 19.22 2.82
N LEU A 70 -13.17 19.33 3.62
CA LEU A 70 -14.47 19.82 3.23
C LEU A 70 -14.70 21.24 3.75
N ALA A 71 -15.44 22.06 3.00
CA ALA A 71 -15.80 23.42 3.40
C ALA A 71 -16.77 23.41 4.59
N GLU A 72 -17.62 22.39 4.67
CA GLU A 72 -18.58 22.14 5.75
C GLU A 72 -18.60 20.66 6.12
N THR A 73 -19.13 20.35 7.29
CA THR A 73 -19.32 18.94 7.72
C THR A 73 -20.49 18.34 6.98
N VAL A 74 -20.25 17.22 6.30
CA VAL A 74 -21.27 16.38 5.64
C VAL A 74 -21.37 15.07 6.40
N ASP A 75 -22.56 14.47 6.46
CA ASP A 75 -22.73 13.15 7.08
C ASP A 75 -21.83 12.12 6.38
N VAL A 76 -21.10 11.31 7.17
CA VAL A 76 -20.09 10.37 6.65
C VAL A 76 -20.71 9.32 5.75
N GLU A 77 -21.89 8.81 6.12
CA GLU A 77 -22.58 7.80 5.31
C GLU A 77 -23.14 8.40 4.01
N ASP A 78 -23.51 9.68 4.01
CA ASP A 78 -23.90 10.38 2.78
C ASP A 78 -22.70 10.58 1.85
N VAL A 79 -21.53 10.98 2.38
CA VAL A 79 -20.27 11.06 1.60
C VAL A 79 -19.94 9.71 0.97
N LYS A 80 -19.97 8.65 1.77
CA LYS A 80 -19.67 7.28 1.34
C LYS A 80 -20.63 6.82 0.25
N ARG A 81 -21.94 7.01 0.45
CA ARG A 81 -22.98 6.67 -0.53
C ARG A 81 -22.75 7.41 -1.86
N ARG A 82 -22.62 8.74 -1.80
CA ARG A 82 -22.45 9.60 -2.99
C ARG A 82 -21.18 9.26 -3.76
N MET A 83 -20.05 9.03 -3.07
CA MET A 83 -18.80 8.63 -3.74
C MET A 83 -18.93 7.25 -4.38
N ASN A 84 -19.52 6.27 -3.69
CA ASN A 84 -19.66 4.91 -4.20
C ASN A 84 -20.61 4.82 -5.41
N GLU A 85 -21.67 5.63 -5.44
CA GLU A 85 -22.57 5.75 -6.60
C GLU A 85 -21.89 6.30 -7.86
N LYS A 86 -20.84 7.10 -7.70
CA LYS A 86 -20.07 7.71 -8.80
C LYS A 86 -18.73 7.02 -9.08
N ALA A 87 -18.40 6.00 -8.30
CA ALA A 87 -17.14 5.29 -8.37
C ALA A 87 -17.05 4.42 -9.64
N PRO A 88 -15.87 4.34 -10.27
CA PRO A 88 -15.60 3.32 -11.25
C PRO A 88 -15.46 1.95 -10.58
N GLU A 89 -15.62 0.88 -11.34
CA GLU A 89 -15.38 -0.47 -10.85
C GLU A 89 -13.95 -0.61 -10.28
N GLY A 90 -13.85 -1.20 -9.08
CA GLY A 90 -12.58 -1.36 -8.36
C GLY A 90 -12.24 -0.24 -7.39
N PHE A 91 -13.03 0.84 -7.33
CA PHE A 91 -12.94 1.85 -6.26
C PHE A 91 -14.15 1.71 -5.33
N ALA A 92 -13.90 1.81 -4.02
CA ALA A 92 -14.96 1.96 -3.03
C ALA A 92 -14.46 2.76 -1.82
N VAL A 93 -15.35 3.54 -1.22
CA VAL A 93 -15.18 4.10 0.12
C VAL A 93 -15.73 3.07 1.10
N LEU A 94 -14.90 2.61 2.02
CA LEU A 94 -15.22 1.56 2.99
C LEU A 94 -15.73 2.13 4.31
N GLU A 95 -14.99 3.09 4.85
CA GLU A 95 -15.27 3.76 6.13
C GLU A 95 -14.79 5.20 6.06
N GLY A 96 -15.34 6.06 6.94
CA GLY A 96 -14.90 7.43 7.09
C GLY A 96 -15.02 7.92 8.53
N ARG A 97 -14.11 8.81 8.93
CA ARG A 97 -14.17 9.51 10.23
C ARG A 97 -13.61 10.91 10.09
N TYR A 98 -14.26 11.86 10.72
CA TYR A 98 -13.68 13.19 10.90
C TYR A 98 -12.53 13.13 11.89
N VAL A 99 -11.41 13.76 11.50
CA VAL A 99 -10.22 13.87 12.34
C VAL A 99 -9.98 15.33 12.71
N SER A 100 -9.31 15.54 13.85
CA SER A 100 -8.94 16.89 14.28
C SER A 100 -8.05 17.59 13.24
N ASP A 101 -8.18 18.90 13.11
CA ASP A 101 -7.27 19.72 12.29
C ASP A 101 -5.80 19.60 12.73
N LYS A 102 -5.58 19.26 14.01
CA LYS A 102 -4.27 19.02 14.58
C LYS A 102 -3.76 17.60 14.40
N ALA A 103 -4.60 16.67 13.93
CA ALA A 103 -4.19 15.29 13.71
C ALA A 103 -3.04 15.25 12.68
N PRO A 104 -2.07 14.35 12.85
CA PRO A 104 -0.93 14.26 11.94
C PRO A 104 -1.39 13.90 10.52
N LYS A 105 -0.57 14.33 9.53
CA LYS A 105 -0.81 13.97 8.13
C LYS A 105 -0.63 12.46 7.93
N LEU A 106 -1.47 11.85 7.12
CA LEU A 106 -1.43 10.41 6.82
C LEU A 106 -0.02 9.94 6.43
N MET A 107 0.67 10.66 5.54
CA MET A 107 2.02 10.30 5.08
C MET A 107 3.06 10.26 6.20
N ALA A 108 2.83 10.95 7.32
CA ALA A 108 3.75 10.98 8.46
C ALA A 108 3.52 9.81 9.43
N ILE A 109 2.36 9.18 9.38
CA ILE A 109 1.97 8.14 10.34
C ILE A 109 1.80 6.75 9.71
N ALA A 110 1.51 6.67 8.42
CA ALA A 110 1.32 5.41 7.70
C ALA A 110 2.68 4.79 7.35
N ASN A 111 3.22 3.97 8.24
CA ASN A 111 4.58 3.45 8.14
C ASN A 111 4.68 1.93 8.21
N TYR A 112 3.57 1.20 8.31
CA TYR A 112 3.56 -0.25 8.42
C TYR A 112 2.44 -0.83 7.58
N ALA A 113 2.80 -1.68 6.60
CA ALA A 113 1.85 -2.22 5.64
C ALA A 113 1.98 -3.74 5.51
N GLU A 114 0.87 -4.43 5.40
CA GLU A 114 0.81 -5.84 5.03
C GLU A 114 0.48 -5.99 3.56
N TYR A 115 1.15 -6.92 2.90
CA TYR A 115 0.93 -7.27 1.51
C TYR A 115 0.72 -8.78 1.37
N LEU A 116 -0.19 -9.14 0.48
CA LEU A 116 -0.27 -10.46 -0.13
C LEU A 116 0.41 -10.36 -1.51
N LEU A 117 1.51 -11.09 -1.68
CA LEU A 117 2.22 -11.22 -2.95
C LEU A 117 1.86 -12.56 -3.55
N SER A 118 1.46 -12.57 -4.82
CA SER A 118 1.02 -13.79 -5.48
C SER A 118 1.64 -13.92 -6.85
N GLY A 119 1.94 -15.14 -7.26
CA GLY A 119 2.43 -15.44 -8.60
C GLY A 119 2.57 -16.93 -8.84
N PRO A 120 2.78 -17.34 -10.11
CA PRO A 120 2.92 -18.74 -10.47
C PRO A 120 4.24 -19.32 -9.96
N LEU A 121 4.18 -20.56 -9.47
CA LEU A 121 5.36 -21.37 -9.23
C LEU A 121 5.98 -21.78 -10.57
N THR A 122 7.32 -21.76 -10.66
CA THR A 122 8.06 -22.19 -11.84
C THR A 122 8.30 -23.70 -11.88
N GLU A 123 8.07 -24.39 -10.78
CA GLU A 123 8.17 -25.85 -10.63
C GLU A 123 7.15 -26.35 -9.60
N SER A 124 6.78 -27.62 -9.68
CA SER A 124 5.97 -28.26 -8.65
C SER A 124 6.83 -28.50 -7.40
N ILE A 125 6.35 -28.03 -6.26
CA ILE A 125 7.08 -28.09 -5.00
C ILE A 125 6.09 -28.21 -3.84
N GLU A 126 6.49 -28.94 -2.81
CA GLU A 126 5.69 -29.09 -1.59
C GLU A 126 5.78 -27.85 -0.71
N GLU A 127 4.69 -27.47 -0.06
CA GLU A 127 4.62 -26.30 0.82
C GLU A 127 5.67 -26.33 1.95
N ASP A 128 5.94 -27.52 2.49
CA ASP A 128 6.97 -27.70 3.51
C ASP A 128 8.37 -27.35 3.03
N VAL A 129 8.66 -27.54 1.74
CA VAL A 129 9.98 -27.15 1.16
C VAL A 129 10.05 -25.63 1.05
N ILE A 130 8.98 -24.99 0.59
CA ILE A 130 8.87 -23.53 0.57
C ILE A 130 9.07 -22.94 1.96
N ASN A 131 8.37 -23.49 2.96
CA ASN A 131 8.48 -23.00 4.33
C ASN A 131 9.91 -23.14 4.89
N ARG A 132 10.62 -24.22 4.57
CA ARG A 132 12.05 -24.37 4.95
C ARG A 132 12.94 -23.33 4.26
N ARG A 133 12.71 -23.00 2.99
CA ARG A 133 13.43 -21.94 2.26
C ARG A 133 13.13 -20.55 2.84
N LEU A 134 11.87 -20.27 3.15
CA LEU A 134 11.47 -19.03 3.83
C LEU A 134 12.07 -18.94 5.25
N ASP A 135 12.21 -20.06 5.95
CA ASP A 135 12.84 -20.09 7.26
C ASP A 135 14.31 -19.63 7.21
N VAL A 136 15.01 -19.90 6.11
CA VAL A 136 16.39 -19.39 5.92
C VAL A 136 16.37 -17.86 5.85
N PHE A 137 15.47 -17.28 5.06
CA PHE A 137 15.27 -15.81 5.04
C PHE A 137 14.82 -15.27 6.39
N ASN A 138 13.81 -15.90 7.01
CA ASN A 138 13.21 -15.43 8.27
C ASN A 138 14.24 -15.37 9.41
N LYS A 139 15.20 -16.31 9.44
CA LYS A 139 16.27 -16.41 10.45
C LYS A 139 17.54 -15.63 10.07
N ALA A 140 17.66 -15.16 8.83
CA ALA A 140 18.82 -14.37 8.41
C ALA A 140 18.89 -13.04 9.15
N GLU A 141 20.07 -12.62 9.56
CA GLU A 141 20.31 -11.30 10.15
C GLU A 141 20.34 -10.21 9.08
N GLU A 142 20.77 -10.55 7.88
CA GLU A 142 20.90 -9.65 6.75
C GLU A 142 20.42 -10.33 5.46
N ALA A 143 19.74 -9.55 4.61
CA ALA A 143 19.33 -9.96 3.26
C ALA A 143 19.36 -8.72 2.36
N VAL A 144 20.43 -8.57 1.57
CA VAL A 144 20.68 -7.35 0.79
C VAL A 144 20.10 -7.48 -0.60
N TYR A 145 19.20 -6.54 -0.93
CA TYR A 145 18.73 -6.31 -2.30
C TYR A 145 19.58 -5.23 -2.96
N GLU A 146 20.17 -5.55 -4.09
CA GLU A 146 20.98 -4.64 -4.88
C GLU A 146 20.20 -4.15 -6.10
N LYS A 147 20.15 -2.84 -6.28
CA LYS A 147 19.53 -2.21 -7.45
C LYS A 147 20.56 -1.32 -8.16
N TYR A 148 20.95 -1.72 -9.36
CA TYR A 148 21.73 -0.88 -10.24
C TYR A 148 20.85 0.17 -10.94
N SER A 149 21.31 1.43 -10.95
CA SER A 149 20.68 2.54 -11.67
C SER A 149 21.51 2.93 -12.88
N PRO A 150 21.10 2.63 -14.12
CA PRO A 150 21.85 3.00 -15.33
C PRO A 150 22.04 4.52 -15.46
N LYS A 151 21.05 5.30 -15.00
CA LYS A 151 21.08 6.77 -15.08
C LYS A 151 22.19 7.39 -14.20
N THR A 152 22.37 6.86 -13.00
CA THR A 152 23.36 7.39 -12.04
C THR A 152 24.64 6.55 -12.00
N ARG A 153 24.66 5.38 -12.66
CA ARG A 153 25.74 4.37 -12.62
C ARG A 153 26.11 3.94 -11.19
N LYS A 154 25.14 3.98 -10.28
CA LYS A 154 25.31 3.60 -8.87
C LYS A 154 24.45 2.38 -8.54
N THR A 155 25.00 1.49 -7.73
CA THR A 155 24.23 0.43 -7.07
C THR A 155 23.73 0.96 -5.74
N ARG A 156 22.43 0.79 -5.47
CA ARG A 156 21.83 1.02 -4.18
C ARG A 156 21.59 -0.32 -3.51
N CYS A 157 22.15 -0.50 -2.33
CA CYS A 157 21.93 -1.67 -1.49
C CYS A 157 20.86 -1.33 -0.44
N ILE A 158 19.93 -2.27 -0.22
CA ILE A 158 18.88 -2.17 0.80
C ILE A 158 18.91 -3.48 1.58
N ASN A 159 19.17 -3.41 2.88
CA ASN A 159 18.95 -4.59 3.71
C ASN A 159 17.45 -4.77 3.95
N VAL A 160 16.88 -5.80 3.34
CA VAL A 160 15.43 -6.08 3.41
C VAL A 160 14.99 -6.39 4.83
N LYS A 161 15.89 -6.93 5.67
CA LYS A 161 15.61 -7.27 7.06
C LYS A 161 15.34 -6.04 7.95
N ASP A 162 15.84 -4.86 7.57
CA ASP A 162 15.54 -3.59 8.27
C ASP A 162 14.08 -3.14 8.05
N HIS A 163 13.41 -3.73 7.07
CA HIS A 163 12.03 -3.37 6.67
C HIS A 163 11.05 -4.53 6.84
N VAL A 164 11.47 -5.78 6.73
CA VAL A 164 10.64 -6.98 6.94
C VAL A 164 10.95 -7.54 8.31
N LEU A 165 10.25 -7.02 9.33
CA LEU A 165 10.52 -7.30 10.74
C LEU A 165 9.87 -8.58 11.24
N GLU A 166 8.87 -9.10 10.53
CA GLU A 166 8.11 -10.28 10.91
C GLU A 166 8.31 -11.40 9.88
N PRO A 167 8.18 -12.67 10.29
CA PRO A 167 8.34 -13.80 9.38
C PRO A 167 7.42 -13.72 8.18
N ILE A 168 7.96 -13.98 6.98
CA ILE A 168 7.17 -14.21 5.78
C ILE A 168 6.57 -15.62 5.88
N THR A 169 5.29 -15.75 5.56
CA THR A 169 4.56 -17.02 5.48
C THR A 169 4.08 -17.27 4.07
N ALA A 170 4.02 -18.54 3.67
CA ALA A 170 3.54 -18.94 2.36
C ALA A 170 2.31 -19.82 2.46
N GLN A 171 1.48 -19.79 1.43
CA GLN A 171 0.43 -20.75 1.12
C GLN A 171 0.49 -21.06 -0.37
N ILE A 172 0.28 -22.31 -0.75
CA ILE A 172 0.18 -22.76 -2.14
C ILE A 172 -1.29 -23.01 -2.47
N ASP A 173 -1.75 -22.46 -3.58
CA ASP A 173 -3.07 -22.72 -4.14
C ASP A 173 -2.92 -23.12 -5.63
N GLY A 174 -3.04 -24.42 -5.88
CA GLY A 174 -2.79 -24.99 -7.20
C GLY A 174 -1.34 -24.75 -7.67
N SER A 175 -1.18 -23.99 -8.74
CA SER A 175 0.13 -23.60 -9.31
C SER A 175 0.66 -22.27 -8.79
N ASP A 176 -0.09 -21.58 -7.93
CA ASP A 176 0.26 -20.27 -7.44
C ASP A 176 0.74 -20.31 -5.99
N ILE A 177 1.68 -19.44 -5.66
CA ILE A 177 2.12 -19.18 -4.29
C ILE A 177 1.60 -17.83 -3.82
N HIS A 178 1.21 -17.78 -2.55
CA HIS A 178 0.79 -16.57 -1.85
C HIS A 178 1.72 -16.32 -0.68
N LEU A 179 2.44 -15.20 -0.69
CA LEU A 179 3.33 -14.79 0.39
C LEU A 179 2.72 -13.62 1.16
N ARG A 180 2.57 -13.77 2.47
CA ARG A 180 2.20 -12.67 3.35
C ARG A 180 3.46 -11.98 3.86
N VAL A 181 3.59 -10.70 3.55
CA VAL A 181 4.77 -9.89 3.88
C VAL A 181 4.35 -8.60 4.55
N ARG A 182 4.96 -8.29 5.69
CA ARG A 182 4.78 -7.01 6.38
C ARG A 182 6.00 -6.13 6.21
N ILE A 183 5.77 -4.92 5.70
CA ILE A 183 6.84 -3.97 5.37
C ILE A 183 6.72 -2.74 6.26
N TYR A 184 7.81 -2.45 6.97
CA TYR A 184 7.99 -1.26 7.76
C TYR A 184 8.75 -0.18 6.98
N GLN A 185 8.23 1.02 6.98
CA GLN A 185 8.91 2.21 6.47
C GLN A 185 9.61 2.91 7.64
N ASN A 186 10.91 3.00 7.58
CA ASN A 186 11.74 3.75 8.54
C ASN A 186 12.28 5.05 7.92
N GLU A 187 13.12 5.77 8.63
CA GLU A 187 13.72 7.04 8.19
C GLU A 187 14.59 6.89 6.93
N SER A 188 15.18 5.72 6.68
CA SER A 188 15.97 5.44 5.48
C SER A 188 15.11 5.11 4.26
N GLY A 189 13.81 4.93 4.44
CA GLY A 189 12.83 4.61 3.40
C GLY A 189 12.06 3.32 3.64
N ALA A 190 11.69 2.64 2.56
CA ALA A 190 11.04 1.33 2.58
C ALA A 190 11.54 0.46 1.41
N VAL A 191 11.51 -0.85 1.60
CA VAL A 191 11.62 -1.82 0.52
C VAL A 191 10.28 -1.93 -0.22
N LYS A 192 10.32 -2.16 -1.53
CA LYS A 192 9.10 -2.40 -2.31
C LYS A 192 8.71 -3.88 -2.25
N PRO A 193 7.41 -4.23 -2.33
CA PRO A 193 6.96 -5.61 -2.44
C PRO A 193 7.67 -6.40 -3.55
N SER A 194 7.86 -5.79 -4.73
CA SER A 194 8.59 -6.42 -5.85
C SER A 194 10.07 -6.70 -5.57
N GLN A 195 10.70 -5.89 -4.72
CA GLN A 195 12.11 -6.12 -4.33
C GLN A 195 12.23 -7.30 -3.35
N VAL A 196 11.24 -7.46 -2.46
CA VAL A 196 11.17 -8.63 -1.58
C VAL A 196 10.96 -9.90 -2.40
N TRP A 197 10.00 -9.88 -3.34
CA TRP A 197 9.71 -10.99 -4.24
C TRP A 197 10.94 -11.41 -5.06
N GLU A 198 11.58 -10.45 -5.71
CA GLU A 198 12.78 -10.68 -6.51
C GLU A 198 13.95 -11.23 -5.67
N LEU A 199 14.16 -10.70 -4.45
CA LEU A 199 15.19 -11.17 -3.54
C LEU A 199 14.93 -12.61 -3.12
N LEU A 200 13.70 -12.97 -2.74
CA LEU A 200 13.32 -14.33 -2.35
C LEU A 200 13.55 -15.34 -3.50
N ALA A 201 13.17 -14.96 -4.73
CA ALA A 201 13.41 -15.80 -5.90
C ALA A 201 14.90 -16.01 -6.17
N ARG A 202 15.74 -14.95 -6.06
CA ARG A 202 17.13 -15.00 -6.48
C ARG A 202 18.11 -15.48 -5.42
N GLN A 203 17.81 -15.27 -4.14
CA GLN A 203 18.76 -15.54 -3.06
C GLN A 203 18.30 -16.63 -2.09
N PHE A 204 17.01 -16.95 -2.10
CA PHE A 204 16.41 -17.92 -1.17
C PHE A 204 15.70 -19.07 -1.90
N ASP A 205 15.95 -19.22 -3.19
CA ASP A 205 15.47 -20.32 -4.04
C ASP A 205 13.95 -20.52 -3.98
N ILE A 206 13.17 -19.44 -3.75
CA ILE A 206 11.72 -19.52 -3.89
C ILE A 206 11.41 -19.62 -5.38
N PRO A 207 10.75 -20.71 -5.85
CA PRO A 207 10.63 -21.04 -7.26
C PRO A 207 9.51 -20.23 -7.93
N VAL A 208 9.74 -18.94 -8.09
CA VAL A 208 8.83 -17.99 -8.76
C VAL A 208 9.59 -17.18 -9.80
N ASP A 209 8.87 -16.71 -10.84
CA ASP A 209 9.42 -15.74 -11.76
C ASP A 209 9.55 -14.38 -11.07
N PRO A 210 10.76 -13.79 -11.00
CA PRO A 210 10.95 -12.47 -10.37
C PRO A 210 10.14 -11.34 -10.99
N THR A 211 9.65 -11.52 -12.23
CA THR A 211 8.90 -10.50 -12.99
C THR A 211 7.39 -10.69 -12.93
N LEU A 212 6.92 -11.87 -12.57
CA LEU A 212 5.50 -12.23 -12.52
C LEU A 212 4.99 -12.21 -11.09
N MET A 213 4.58 -11.05 -10.63
CA MET A 213 4.03 -10.85 -9.30
C MET A 213 2.78 -9.98 -9.33
N LEU A 214 1.76 -10.39 -8.63
CA LEU A 214 0.65 -9.54 -8.22
C LEU A 214 0.85 -9.16 -6.75
N ALA A 215 0.57 -7.91 -6.42
CA ALA A 215 0.61 -7.44 -5.05
C ALA A 215 -0.73 -6.82 -4.65
N GLU A 216 -1.19 -7.15 -3.46
CA GLU A 216 -2.32 -6.50 -2.82
C GLU A 216 -1.90 -6.03 -1.42
N ARG A 217 -2.12 -4.75 -1.13
CA ARG A 217 -2.00 -4.25 0.23
C ARG A 217 -3.25 -4.62 0.99
N THR A 218 -3.11 -5.49 1.99
CA THR A 218 -4.22 -5.99 2.81
C THR A 218 -4.43 -5.18 4.08
N GLY A 219 -3.46 -4.36 4.47
CA GLY A 219 -3.60 -3.47 5.62
C GLY A 219 -2.53 -2.38 5.67
N LEU A 220 -2.87 -1.28 6.35
CA LEU A 220 -1.99 -0.12 6.52
C LEU A 220 -2.20 0.50 7.90
N TRP A 221 -1.12 0.63 8.67
CA TRP A 221 -1.14 1.07 10.06
C TRP A 221 -0.06 2.12 10.36
N SER A 222 -0.20 2.73 11.51
CA SER A 222 0.87 3.45 12.20
C SER A 222 1.51 2.50 13.21
N ARG A 223 2.80 2.19 13.04
CA ARG A 223 3.58 1.41 14.01
C ARG A 223 4.43 2.35 14.86
N GLN A 224 4.16 2.38 16.15
CA GLN A 224 4.88 3.19 17.12
C GLN A 224 5.22 2.34 18.33
N LYS A 225 6.49 2.34 18.76
CA LYS A 225 6.98 1.56 19.92
C LYS A 225 6.59 0.07 19.89
N GLY A 226 6.53 -0.51 18.68
CA GLY A 226 6.16 -1.91 18.46
C GLY A 226 4.65 -2.20 18.37
N GLU A 227 3.78 -1.24 18.63
CA GLU A 227 2.32 -1.37 18.52
C GLU A 227 1.81 -0.86 17.17
N ASN A 228 0.87 -1.60 16.57
CA ASN A 228 0.16 -1.18 15.37
C ASN A 228 -1.15 -0.53 15.76
N ARG A 229 -1.38 0.70 15.29
CA ARG A 229 -2.62 1.46 15.50
C ARG A 229 -3.28 1.76 14.17
N THR A 230 -4.60 1.76 14.15
CA THR A 230 -5.34 2.14 12.95
C THR A 230 -5.07 3.62 12.64
N LEU A 231 -5.11 3.99 11.36
CA LEU A 231 -4.89 5.38 10.98
C LEU A 231 -6.05 6.30 11.40
N PHE A 232 -7.19 5.74 11.77
CA PHE A 232 -8.33 6.48 12.34
C PHE A 232 -8.12 6.89 13.81
N GLU A 233 -7.34 6.12 14.57
CA GLU A 233 -7.13 6.33 16.02
C GLU A 233 -5.98 7.28 16.35
N MET A 234 -5.31 7.81 15.33
CA MET A 234 -4.20 8.74 15.54
C MET A 234 -4.76 10.15 15.84
N PRO A 235 -4.56 10.65 17.06
CA PRO A 235 -5.11 11.94 17.51
C PRO A 235 -4.50 13.14 16.80
#